data_df1892bbcccf8649a2d994fddd8026ad
#
_entry.id   df1892bbcccf8649a2d994fddd8026ad
#
_cell.length_a   1.000
_cell.length_b   1.000
_cell.length_c   1.000
_cell.angle_alpha   90.00
_cell.angle_beta   90.00
_cell.angle_gamma   90.00
#
_symmetry.space_group_name_H-M   'P 1'
#
loop_
_entity.id
_entity.type
_entity.pdbx_description
1 polymer ?
#
loop_
_entity_poly.entity_id
_entity_poly.type
_entity_poly.pdbx_seq_one_letter_code
_entity_poly.pdbx_strand_id
1 'polypeptide(L)'
;AYRHEPTFAYLFESERPGYDQRIRATVRELVQQHFLQEQPAIGLLIDDRLVGIALIAQPQRRLDVTESWNWRLRMLMTTGFRCTRRYLDYHEAIIGCLPPGNFHVLPLLGVHPEFQGKGLGEKLLGALHDWVAQDPNSQGLVLDTGNKRYLEFYKRQGYEEIGEVAVGPVREHVFFHASPQQA
;
A
#
# COMPACT_ATOMS: atom_id res chain seq x y z
N ALA A 1 -4.53 5.78 -10.34
CA ALA A 1 -4.05 4.40 -10.26
C ALA A 1 -5.08 3.52 -9.55
N TYR A 2 -5.56 3.87 -8.35
CA TYR A 2 -6.38 3.01 -7.47
C TYR A 2 -7.87 2.93 -7.78
N ARG A 3 -8.39 3.68 -8.73
CA ARG A 3 -9.83 3.73 -9.05
C ARG A 3 -10.44 2.37 -9.43
N HIS A 4 -9.63 1.49 -9.99
CA HIS A 4 -10.06 0.17 -10.48
C HIS A 4 -9.47 -0.99 -9.67
N GLU A 5 -8.86 -0.70 -8.50
CA GLU A 5 -8.37 -1.73 -7.61
C GLU A 5 -9.54 -2.42 -6.90
N PRO A 6 -9.62 -3.77 -6.97
CA PRO A 6 -10.75 -4.52 -6.42
C PRO A 6 -10.96 -4.26 -4.92
N THR A 7 -9.89 -4.17 -4.16
CA THR A 7 -9.92 -3.90 -2.72
C THR A 7 -10.54 -2.53 -2.45
N PHE A 8 -10.07 -1.49 -3.12
CA PHE A 8 -10.61 -0.14 -2.97
C PHE A 8 -12.06 -0.04 -3.46
N ALA A 9 -12.41 -0.75 -4.54
CA ALA A 9 -13.79 -0.83 -5.02
C ALA A 9 -14.73 -1.37 -3.92
N TYR A 10 -14.31 -2.41 -3.22
CA TYR A 10 -15.08 -2.96 -2.09
C TYR A 10 -15.07 -2.03 -0.87
N LEU A 11 -13.89 -1.59 -0.43
CA LEU A 11 -13.74 -0.77 0.79
C LEU A 11 -14.56 0.52 0.70
N PHE A 12 -14.56 1.15 -0.46
CA PHE A 12 -15.17 2.47 -0.68
C PHE A 12 -16.46 2.43 -1.50
N GLU A 13 -17.09 1.26 -1.62
CA GLU A 13 -18.42 1.06 -2.21
C GLU A 13 -18.52 1.64 -3.64
N SER A 14 -17.80 1.03 -4.60
CA SER A 14 -17.79 1.47 -6.00
C SER A 14 -19.17 1.53 -6.66
N GLU A 15 -20.11 0.72 -6.17
CA GLU A 15 -21.50 0.67 -6.63
C GLU A 15 -22.34 1.90 -6.25
N ARG A 16 -21.84 2.74 -5.32
CA ARG A 16 -22.58 3.88 -4.80
C ARG A 16 -22.06 5.21 -5.36
N PRO A 17 -22.95 6.18 -5.59
CA PRO A 17 -22.53 7.54 -5.98
C PRO A 17 -21.47 8.11 -5.05
N GLY A 18 -20.54 8.92 -5.59
CA GLY A 18 -19.48 9.55 -4.81
C GLY A 18 -18.25 8.68 -4.54
N TYR A 19 -18.11 7.54 -5.23
CA TYR A 19 -16.95 6.66 -5.11
C TYR A 19 -15.61 7.38 -5.34
N ASP A 20 -15.49 8.15 -6.42
CA ASP A 20 -14.27 8.91 -6.73
C ASP A 20 -13.91 9.91 -5.63
N GLN A 21 -14.91 10.52 -4.99
CA GLN A 21 -14.70 11.46 -3.88
C GLN A 21 -14.17 10.72 -2.64
N ARG A 22 -14.75 9.55 -2.32
CA ARG A 22 -14.30 8.73 -1.19
C ARG A 22 -12.87 8.24 -1.36
N ILE A 23 -12.50 7.74 -2.56
CA ILE A 23 -11.11 7.34 -2.83
C ILE A 23 -10.15 8.52 -2.71
N ARG A 24 -10.48 9.65 -3.33
CA ARG A 24 -9.61 10.84 -3.28
C ARG A 24 -9.43 11.34 -1.84
N ALA A 25 -10.49 11.35 -1.04
CA ALA A 25 -10.43 11.73 0.36
C ALA A 25 -9.52 10.76 1.15
N THR A 26 -9.71 9.45 0.98
CA THR A 26 -8.90 8.44 1.66
C THR A 26 -7.43 8.51 1.27
N VAL A 27 -7.13 8.55 -0.04
CA VAL A 27 -5.74 8.65 -0.50
C VAL A 27 -5.08 9.93 0.02
N ARG A 28 -5.81 11.04 0.05
CA ARG A 28 -5.31 12.30 0.65
C ARG A 28 -4.97 12.13 2.13
N GLU A 29 -5.87 11.53 2.91
CA GLU A 29 -5.63 11.28 4.33
C GLU A 29 -4.45 10.33 4.58
N LEU A 30 -4.33 9.26 3.79
CA LEU A 30 -3.20 8.33 3.89
C LEU A 30 -1.86 9.02 3.57
N VAL A 31 -1.81 9.78 2.48
CA VAL A 31 -0.61 10.53 2.08
C VAL A 31 -0.26 11.60 3.11
N GLN A 32 -1.25 12.34 3.60
CA GLN A 32 -1.04 13.37 4.62
C GLN A 32 -0.50 12.78 5.92
N GLN A 33 -1.08 11.69 6.41
CA GLN A 33 -0.60 11.02 7.62
C GLN A 33 0.81 10.44 7.43
N HIS A 34 1.07 9.87 6.26
CA HIS A 34 2.38 9.33 5.92
C HIS A 34 3.49 10.39 6.08
N PHE A 35 3.29 11.57 5.52
CA PHE A 35 4.26 12.66 5.62
C PHE A 35 4.28 13.36 6.99
N LEU A 36 3.13 13.42 7.69
CA LEU A 36 3.09 13.92 9.08
C LEU A 36 3.90 13.03 10.04
N GLN A 37 4.00 11.75 9.74
CA GLN A 37 4.82 10.79 10.49
C GLN A 37 6.28 10.72 9.97
N GLU A 38 6.67 11.64 9.08
CA GLU A 38 8.02 11.69 8.50
C GLU A 38 8.45 10.37 7.82
N GLN A 39 7.47 9.65 7.26
CA GLN A 39 7.74 8.40 6.53
C GLN A 39 8.32 8.70 5.15
N PRO A 40 9.27 7.90 4.67
CA PRO A 40 9.89 8.10 3.36
C PRO A 40 8.95 7.76 2.20
N ALA A 41 9.23 8.39 1.06
CA ALA A 41 8.58 8.09 -0.20
C ALA A 41 9.59 8.15 -1.34
N ILE A 42 9.39 7.34 -2.38
CA ILE A 42 10.17 7.39 -3.61
C ILE A 42 9.27 7.91 -4.73
N GLY A 43 9.72 8.95 -5.40
CA GLY A 43 9.06 9.53 -6.58
C GLY A 43 9.78 9.20 -7.87
N LEU A 44 9.04 8.89 -8.92
CA LEU A 44 9.55 8.73 -10.27
C LEU A 44 9.16 9.95 -11.11
N LEU A 45 10.16 10.65 -11.62
CA LEU A 45 9.96 11.84 -12.47
C LEU A 45 10.35 11.55 -13.93
N ILE A 46 9.56 12.10 -14.84
CA ILE A 46 9.87 12.16 -16.29
C ILE A 46 9.63 13.62 -16.71
N ASP A 47 10.65 14.27 -17.26
CA ASP A 47 10.61 15.67 -17.67
C ASP A 47 10.05 16.57 -16.54
N ASP A 48 10.61 16.45 -15.35
CA ASP A 48 10.22 17.15 -14.11
C ASP A 48 8.76 16.93 -13.66
N ARG A 49 8.04 16.02 -14.28
CA ARG A 49 6.68 15.62 -13.90
C ARG A 49 6.72 14.35 -13.06
N LEU A 50 6.09 14.39 -11.88
CA LEU A 50 5.91 13.20 -11.05
C LEU A 50 4.91 12.23 -11.71
N VAL A 51 5.41 11.07 -12.13
CA VAL A 51 4.61 10.06 -12.85
C VAL A 51 4.41 8.77 -12.06
N GLY A 52 5.14 8.58 -10.98
CA GLY A 52 4.98 7.43 -10.09
C GLY A 52 5.41 7.76 -8.67
N ILE A 53 4.81 7.09 -7.70
CA ILE A 53 5.14 7.24 -6.28
C ILE A 53 5.00 5.90 -5.56
N ALA A 54 5.89 5.67 -4.61
CA ALA A 54 5.79 4.61 -3.62
C ALA A 54 5.95 5.22 -2.22
N LEU A 55 5.02 4.91 -1.34
CA LEU A 55 5.11 5.27 0.08
C LEU A 55 5.72 4.09 0.83
N ILE A 56 6.60 4.37 1.79
CA ILE A 56 7.31 3.34 2.55
C ILE A 56 7.05 3.55 4.04
N ALA A 57 6.47 2.56 4.70
CA ALA A 57 6.33 2.58 6.15
C ALA A 57 7.51 1.85 6.80
N GLN A 58 8.22 2.55 7.67
CA GLN A 58 9.36 2.02 8.42
C GLN A 58 8.92 1.04 9.52
N PRO A 59 9.76 0.06 9.89
CA PRO A 59 9.39 -0.98 10.85
C PRO A 59 8.86 -0.47 12.19
N GLN A 60 9.44 0.61 12.72
CA GLN A 60 9.09 1.15 14.02
C GLN A 60 7.77 1.95 14.03
N ARG A 61 7.27 2.38 12.87
CA ARG A 61 6.13 3.31 12.76
C ARG A 61 4.94 2.78 11.96
N ARG A 62 4.98 1.52 11.55
CA ARG A 62 3.99 0.92 10.62
C ARG A 62 2.56 0.79 11.14
N LEU A 63 2.36 0.86 12.49
CA LEU A 63 1.08 0.58 13.12
C LEU A 63 0.30 1.83 13.56
N ASP A 64 0.92 3.02 13.59
CA ASP A 64 0.36 4.20 14.24
C ASP A 64 -0.80 4.90 13.53
N VAL A 65 -0.96 4.69 12.23
CA VAL A 65 -1.93 5.48 11.43
C VAL A 65 -3.38 5.16 11.82
N THR A 66 -3.71 3.88 11.90
CA THR A 66 -5.07 3.44 12.24
C THR A 66 -5.40 3.51 13.72
N GLU A 67 -4.40 3.59 14.58
CA GLU A 67 -4.56 3.77 16.02
C GLU A 67 -4.86 5.24 16.38
N SER A 68 -4.53 6.19 15.50
CA SER A 68 -4.80 7.61 15.69
C SER A 68 -6.31 7.89 15.69
N TRP A 69 -6.83 8.34 16.84
CA TRP A 69 -8.23 8.75 17.00
C TRP A 69 -8.63 9.86 16.03
N ASN A 70 -7.72 10.79 15.75
CA ASN A 70 -7.92 11.87 14.80
C ASN A 70 -8.08 11.34 13.35
N TRP A 71 -7.28 10.34 12.97
CA TRP A 71 -7.38 9.73 11.66
C TRP A 71 -8.72 9.00 11.48
N ARG A 72 -9.13 8.21 12.49
CA ARG A 72 -10.43 7.52 12.47
C ARG A 72 -11.59 8.48 12.33
N LEU A 73 -11.55 9.61 13.05
CA LEU A 73 -12.59 10.64 12.97
C LEU A 73 -12.63 11.29 11.58
N ARG A 74 -11.49 11.63 10.99
CA ARG A 74 -11.42 12.19 9.63
C ARG A 74 -11.95 11.20 8.58
N MET A 75 -11.56 9.95 8.67
CA MET A 75 -12.08 8.89 7.78
C MET A 75 -13.60 8.77 7.92
N LEU A 76 -14.11 8.74 9.14
CA LEU A 76 -15.54 8.68 9.40
C LEU A 76 -16.29 9.87 8.76
N MET A 77 -15.75 11.08 8.89
CA MET A 77 -16.37 12.29 8.34
C MET A 77 -16.28 12.39 6.82
N THR A 78 -15.23 11.83 6.21
CA THR A 78 -14.99 11.96 4.76
C THR A 78 -15.54 10.79 3.94
N THR A 79 -15.51 9.57 4.48
CA THR A 79 -15.91 8.35 3.76
C THR A 79 -17.14 7.67 4.36
N GLY A 80 -17.51 8.02 5.58
CA GLY A 80 -18.62 7.44 6.33
C GLY A 80 -18.26 6.18 7.11
N PHE A 81 -19.17 5.81 8.01
CA PHE A 81 -18.95 4.71 8.98
C PHE A 81 -18.62 3.37 8.31
N ARG A 82 -19.35 3.01 7.25
CA ARG A 82 -19.21 1.72 6.59
C ARG A 82 -17.85 1.53 5.92
N CYS A 83 -17.40 2.55 5.19
CA CYS A 83 -16.08 2.53 4.54
C CYS A 83 -14.95 2.54 5.58
N THR A 84 -15.08 3.35 6.63
CA THR A 84 -14.09 3.40 7.71
C THR A 84 -13.95 2.05 8.40
N ARG A 85 -15.08 1.40 8.74
CA ARG A 85 -15.07 0.08 9.36
C ARG A 85 -14.43 -0.98 8.46
N ARG A 86 -14.83 -1.05 7.17
CA ARG A 86 -14.23 -1.98 6.21
C ARG A 86 -12.71 -1.78 6.08
N TYR A 87 -12.27 -0.52 6.09
CA TYR A 87 -10.84 -0.21 6.03
C TYR A 87 -10.09 -0.70 7.28
N LEU A 88 -10.66 -0.52 8.46
CA LEU A 88 -10.07 -1.02 9.71
C LEU A 88 -10.02 -2.55 9.75
N ASP A 89 -11.11 -3.22 9.37
CA ASP A 89 -11.19 -4.67 9.30
C ASP A 89 -10.15 -5.23 8.31
N TYR A 90 -9.99 -4.58 7.14
CA TYR A 90 -8.95 -4.90 6.15
C TYR A 90 -7.55 -4.75 6.74
N HIS A 91 -7.26 -3.61 7.36
CA HIS A 91 -5.95 -3.34 7.94
C HIS A 91 -5.59 -4.35 9.03
N GLU A 92 -6.53 -4.69 9.91
CA GLU A 92 -6.35 -5.70 10.95
C GLU A 92 -6.07 -7.08 10.35
N ALA A 93 -6.79 -7.46 9.30
CA ALA A 93 -6.58 -8.74 8.61
C ALA A 93 -5.18 -8.83 7.98
N ILE A 94 -4.69 -7.76 7.35
CA ILE A 94 -3.34 -7.71 6.78
C ILE A 94 -2.28 -7.80 7.88
N ILE A 95 -2.43 -7.05 8.97
CA ILE A 95 -1.50 -7.12 10.11
C ILE A 95 -1.40 -8.55 10.67
N GLY A 96 -2.52 -9.27 10.72
CA GLY A 96 -2.55 -10.67 11.18
C GLY A 96 -1.73 -11.64 10.32
N CYS A 97 -1.41 -11.28 9.07
CA CYS A 97 -0.57 -12.07 8.16
C CYS A 97 0.91 -11.70 8.21
N LEU A 98 1.26 -10.61 8.89
CA LEU A 98 2.64 -10.12 8.88
C LEU A 98 3.54 -11.05 9.71
N PRO A 99 4.76 -11.37 9.21
CA PRO A 99 5.71 -12.16 9.97
C PRO A 99 6.22 -11.38 11.19
N PRO A 100 6.70 -12.07 12.23
CA PRO A 100 7.43 -11.38 13.29
C PRO A 100 8.74 -10.81 12.76
N GLY A 101 9.16 -9.65 13.28
CA GLY A 101 10.45 -9.05 12.94
C GLY A 101 10.35 -7.62 12.40
N ASN A 102 11.50 -7.12 11.96
CA ASN A 102 11.65 -5.78 11.41
C ASN A 102 11.60 -5.83 9.88
N PHE A 103 10.59 -5.27 9.28
CA PHE A 103 10.46 -5.12 7.83
C PHE A 103 9.73 -3.83 7.49
N HIS A 104 10.00 -3.33 6.31
CA HIS A 104 9.26 -2.22 5.73
C HIS A 104 7.94 -2.69 5.15
N VAL A 105 6.97 -1.81 5.08
CA VAL A 105 5.68 -2.05 4.41
C VAL A 105 5.50 -1.05 3.29
N LEU A 106 4.91 -1.47 2.19
CA LEU A 106 4.55 -0.64 1.05
C LEU A 106 3.04 -0.35 1.06
N PRO A 107 2.60 0.74 1.74
CA PRO A 107 1.16 1.04 1.83
C PRO A 107 0.57 1.49 0.51
N LEU A 108 1.38 2.05 -0.38
CA LEU A 108 0.91 2.58 -1.65
C LEU A 108 2.03 2.59 -2.68
N LEU A 109 1.74 2.02 -3.85
CA LEU A 109 2.56 2.14 -5.05
C LEU A 109 1.65 2.47 -6.23
N GLY A 110 1.93 3.54 -6.93
CA GLY A 110 1.12 3.94 -8.06
C GLY A 110 1.92 4.60 -9.18
N VAL A 111 1.57 4.25 -10.42
CA VAL A 111 2.06 4.92 -11.64
C VAL A 111 0.87 5.60 -12.30
N HIS A 112 1.07 6.84 -12.75
CA HIS A 112 0.04 7.62 -13.44
C HIS A 112 -0.48 6.84 -14.67
N PRO A 113 -1.80 6.79 -14.91
CA PRO A 113 -2.39 5.94 -15.96
C PRO A 113 -1.78 6.09 -17.34
N GLU A 114 -1.45 7.31 -17.76
CA GLU A 114 -0.81 7.60 -19.06
C GLU A 114 0.60 7.00 -19.21
N PHE A 115 1.21 6.63 -18.09
CA PHE A 115 2.58 6.09 -18.04
C PHE A 115 2.63 4.60 -17.67
N GLN A 116 1.49 3.96 -17.46
CA GLN A 116 1.41 2.52 -17.19
C GLN A 116 1.80 1.70 -18.43
N GLY A 117 2.16 0.42 -18.21
CA GLY A 117 2.57 -0.49 -19.29
C GLY A 117 3.95 -0.23 -19.89
N LYS A 118 4.76 0.66 -19.28
CA LYS A 118 6.11 1.06 -19.73
C LYS A 118 7.23 0.58 -18.81
N GLY A 119 6.98 -0.41 -17.95
CA GLY A 119 7.97 -0.92 -17.00
C GLY A 119 8.28 0.00 -15.80
N LEU A 120 7.54 1.13 -15.64
CA LEU A 120 7.84 2.12 -14.60
C LEU A 120 7.54 1.60 -13.18
N GLY A 121 6.57 0.71 -13.03
CA GLY A 121 6.30 0.04 -11.76
C GLY A 121 7.47 -0.84 -11.31
N GLU A 122 8.10 -1.55 -12.24
CA GLU A 122 9.29 -2.36 -11.98
C GLU A 122 10.49 -1.50 -11.58
N LYS A 123 10.72 -0.38 -12.27
CA LYS A 123 11.77 0.58 -11.88
C LYS A 123 11.55 1.14 -10.49
N LEU A 124 10.30 1.44 -10.13
CA LEU A 124 9.94 1.96 -8.83
C LEU A 124 10.15 0.91 -7.73
N LEU A 125 9.79 -0.36 -7.99
CA LEU A 125 10.09 -1.48 -7.08
C LEU A 125 11.59 -1.71 -6.91
N GLY A 126 12.38 -1.66 -8.00
CA GLY A 126 13.84 -1.77 -7.92
C GLY A 126 14.45 -0.71 -7.01
N ALA A 127 14.06 0.56 -7.17
CA ALA A 127 14.50 1.64 -6.30
C ALA A 127 14.08 1.45 -4.83
N LEU A 128 12.90 0.84 -4.59
CA LEU A 128 12.46 0.48 -3.25
C LEU A 128 13.33 -0.62 -2.64
N HIS A 129 13.64 -1.66 -3.39
CA HIS A 129 14.52 -2.75 -2.92
C HIS A 129 15.90 -2.22 -2.57
N ASP A 130 16.48 -1.37 -3.42
CA ASP A 130 17.78 -0.74 -3.17
C ASP A 130 17.75 0.15 -1.92
N TRP A 131 16.65 0.86 -1.70
CA TRP A 131 16.49 1.73 -0.53
C TRP A 131 16.33 0.90 0.76
N VAL A 132 15.50 -0.14 0.74
CA VAL A 132 15.28 -1.05 1.89
C VAL A 132 16.56 -1.81 2.23
N ALA A 133 17.37 -2.21 1.24
CA ALA A 133 18.63 -2.90 1.43
C ALA A 133 19.71 -2.06 2.16
N GLN A 134 19.53 -0.73 2.23
CA GLN A 134 20.43 0.15 2.98
C GLN A 134 20.15 0.13 4.49
N ASP A 135 19.00 -0.37 4.94
CA ASP A 135 18.69 -0.54 6.35
C ASP A 135 19.16 -1.92 6.84
N PRO A 136 20.27 -2.00 7.61
CA PRO A 136 20.81 -3.29 8.06
C PRO A 136 19.91 -4.01 9.06
N ASN A 137 18.92 -3.31 9.62
CA ASN A 137 17.98 -3.88 10.57
C ASN A 137 16.69 -4.39 9.88
N SER A 138 16.50 -4.08 8.60
CA SER A 138 15.32 -4.50 7.85
C SER A 138 15.48 -5.90 7.26
N GLN A 139 14.53 -6.77 7.54
CA GLN A 139 14.46 -8.11 6.95
C GLN A 139 13.93 -8.10 5.52
N GLY A 140 13.29 -7.01 5.09
CA GLY A 140 12.74 -6.90 3.75
C GLY A 140 11.55 -5.97 3.64
N LEU A 141 10.76 -6.19 2.60
CA LEU A 141 9.62 -5.37 2.23
C LEU A 141 8.36 -6.24 2.10
N VAL A 142 7.28 -5.82 2.76
CA VAL A 142 5.94 -6.43 2.65
C VAL A 142 5.03 -5.54 1.83
N LEU A 143 4.21 -6.14 1.01
CA LEU A 143 3.07 -5.50 0.34
C LEU A 143 1.88 -6.45 0.28
N ASP A 144 0.71 -5.90 0.01
CA ASP A 144 -0.50 -6.67 -0.26
C ASP A 144 -1.20 -6.20 -1.53
N THR A 145 -1.99 -7.07 -2.13
CA THR A 145 -2.80 -6.77 -3.31
C THR A 145 -3.99 -7.72 -3.45
N GLY A 146 -5.16 -7.16 -3.71
CA GLY A 146 -6.35 -7.92 -4.14
C GLY A 146 -6.47 -8.05 -5.67
N ASN A 147 -5.52 -7.49 -6.42
CA ASN A 147 -5.58 -7.51 -7.87
C ASN A 147 -4.80 -8.69 -8.45
N LYS A 148 -5.52 -9.70 -8.91
CA LYS A 148 -4.95 -10.93 -9.48
C LYS A 148 -3.97 -10.69 -10.64
N ARG A 149 -4.08 -9.54 -11.34
CA ARG A 149 -3.17 -9.19 -12.45
C ARG A 149 -1.73 -8.97 -11.99
N TYR A 150 -1.54 -8.61 -10.72
CA TYR A 150 -0.22 -8.30 -10.17
C TYR A 150 0.46 -9.48 -9.45
N LEU A 151 -0.25 -10.60 -9.21
CA LEU A 151 0.31 -11.73 -8.47
C LEU A 151 1.58 -12.27 -9.15
N GLU A 152 1.50 -12.59 -10.44
CA GLU A 152 2.65 -13.06 -11.21
C GLU A 152 3.73 -11.98 -11.42
N PHE A 153 3.33 -10.73 -11.44
CA PHE A 153 4.27 -9.61 -11.50
C PHE A 153 5.13 -9.58 -10.23
N TYR A 154 4.53 -9.62 -9.04
CA TYR A 154 5.28 -9.59 -7.78
C TYR A 154 6.15 -10.85 -7.61
N LYS A 155 5.66 -12.02 -7.97
CA LYS A 155 6.46 -13.26 -7.96
C LYS A 155 7.71 -13.15 -8.84
N ARG A 156 7.58 -12.58 -10.06
CA ARG A 156 8.74 -12.33 -10.94
C ARG A 156 9.72 -11.29 -10.37
N GLN A 157 9.26 -10.40 -9.52
CA GLN A 157 10.10 -9.42 -8.82
C GLN A 157 10.73 -9.98 -7.53
N GLY A 158 10.64 -11.29 -7.29
CA GLY A 158 11.27 -11.97 -6.16
C GLY A 158 10.45 -11.96 -4.87
N TYR A 159 9.16 -11.63 -4.95
CA TYR A 159 8.28 -11.71 -3.78
C TYR A 159 7.74 -13.12 -3.58
N GLU A 160 7.71 -13.56 -2.33
CA GLU A 160 7.02 -14.77 -1.89
C GLU A 160 5.67 -14.41 -1.27
N GLU A 161 4.65 -15.19 -1.58
CA GLU A 161 3.33 -15.05 -0.97
C GLU A 161 3.36 -15.67 0.43
N ILE A 162 3.12 -14.86 1.46
CA ILE A 162 3.20 -15.27 2.86
C ILE A 162 1.83 -15.41 3.53
N GLY A 163 0.77 -14.94 2.88
CA GLY A 163 -0.59 -15.05 3.40
C GLY A 163 -1.64 -14.63 2.40
N GLU A 164 -2.86 -15.07 2.66
CA GLU A 164 -4.07 -14.70 1.93
C GLU A 164 -5.19 -14.44 2.93
N VAL A 165 -5.90 -13.32 2.80
CA VAL A 165 -7.04 -12.96 3.63
C VAL A 165 -8.26 -12.58 2.80
N ALA A 166 -9.44 -12.90 3.31
CA ALA A 166 -10.69 -12.46 2.70
C ALA A 166 -11.05 -11.05 3.20
N VAL A 167 -11.22 -10.13 2.24
CA VAL A 167 -11.68 -8.76 2.49
C VAL A 167 -13.00 -8.57 1.76
N GLY A 168 -14.10 -8.96 2.41
CA GLY A 168 -15.39 -9.10 1.75
C GLY A 168 -15.32 -10.10 0.60
N PRO A 169 -15.68 -9.70 -0.64
CA PRO A 169 -15.60 -10.57 -1.83
C PRO A 169 -14.18 -10.63 -2.43
N VAL A 170 -13.24 -9.84 -1.93
CA VAL A 170 -11.87 -9.76 -2.47
C VAL A 170 -10.95 -10.67 -1.67
N ARG A 171 -10.07 -11.37 -2.35
CA ARG A 171 -8.94 -12.09 -1.75
C ARG A 171 -7.71 -11.21 -1.84
N GLU A 172 -7.20 -10.81 -0.70
CA GLU A 172 -5.99 -10.03 -0.56
C GLU A 172 -4.82 -10.98 -0.34
N HIS A 173 -3.78 -10.84 -1.15
CA HIS A 173 -2.57 -11.63 -1.10
C HIS A 173 -1.45 -10.80 -0.50
N VAL A 174 -0.80 -11.32 0.53
CA VAL A 174 0.31 -10.66 1.22
C VAL A 174 1.62 -11.25 0.74
N PHE A 175 2.52 -10.38 0.31
CA PHE A 175 3.81 -10.73 -0.28
C PHE A 175 4.96 -10.17 0.54
N PHE A 176 6.05 -10.94 0.59
CA PHE A 176 7.30 -10.55 1.24
C PHE A 176 8.47 -10.66 0.26
N HIS A 177 9.31 -9.64 0.23
CA HIS A 177 10.59 -9.64 -0.47
C HIS A 177 11.71 -9.53 0.55
N ALA A 178 12.54 -10.56 0.69
CA ALA A 178 13.64 -10.58 1.64
C ALA A 178 14.75 -9.58 1.27
N SER A 179 15.33 -8.93 2.28
CA SER A 179 16.53 -8.11 2.08
C SER A 179 17.75 -9.01 1.77
N PRO A 180 18.66 -8.60 0.87
CA PRO A 180 19.84 -9.40 0.49
C PRO A 180 20.77 -9.79 1.65
N GLN A 181 20.67 -9.11 2.78
CA GLN A 181 21.47 -9.38 3.97
C GLN A 181 21.01 -10.60 4.77
N GLN A 182 19.88 -11.22 4.38
CA GLN A 182 19.31 -12.39 5.06
C GLN A 182 19.19 -13.63 4.12
N ALA A 183 19.65 -13.52 2.89
CA ALA A 183 19.66 -14.61 1.93
C ALA A 183 20.94 -15.45 2.02
#